data_f63b340f545ad4cfa027f1d8a54f859e
#
_entry.id   f63b340f545ad4cfa027f1d8a54f859e
#
_cell.length_a   1.000
_cell.length_b   1.000
_cell.length_c   1.000
_cell.angle_alpha   90.00
_cell.angle_beta   90.00
_cell.angle_gamma   90.00
#
_symmetry.space_group_name_H-M   'P 1'
#
loop_
_entity.id
_entity.type
_entity.pdbx_description
1 polymer ?
#
loop_
_entity_poly.entity_id
_entity_poly.type
_entity_poly.pdbx_seq_one_letter_code
_entity_poly.pdbx_strand_id
1 'polypeptide(L)'
;MATVELEHRDVFGMKRGPGGVVLQVFQVRRGRVVERVELGSEAAIVGSSDGEVLEAGIQQFYELRTAPPEIHVPADPDERDALETWLSGRAGRRVRIVVPQRGGKRGLIDLANRNAALAYQSRFNQATAAQYDALETLQSVLALPALPRRIECFDISTIQGSETVASMVVCEDGRMRRGEYRKYRIRGVGPEARGLGEASNNDCAAMHEVVLRRHRTLLEQ
;
A
#
# COMPACT_ATOMS: atom_id res chain seq x y z
N MET A 1 23.87 -26.82 -31.73
CA MET A 1 22.87 -25.80 -32.09
C MET A 1 22.21 -25.36 -30.78
N ALA A 2 22.60 -24.25 -30.19
CA ALA A 2 21.95 -23.70 -29.00
C ALA A 2 20.61 -23.11 -29.46
N THR A 3 19.54 -23.67 -28.95
CA THR A 3 18.16 -23.41 -29.32
C THR A 3 17.79 -21.97 -29.08
N VAL A 4 17.26 -21.32 -30.10
CA VAL A 4 16.73 -19.96 -30.14
C VAL A 4 15.65 -19.70 -29.04
N GLU A 5 15.09 -20.77 -28.44
CA GLU A 5 14.12 -20.72 -27.36
C GLU A 5 14.66 -20.19 -26.01
N LEU A 6 15.98 -20.30 -25.75
CA LEU A 6 16.61 -19.83 -24.52
C LEU A 6 16.84 -18.31 -24.47
N GLU A 7 16.53 -17.59 -25.54
CA GLU A 7 16.71 -16.15 -25.61
C GLU A 7 15.49 -15.34 -25.14
N HIS A 8 14.38 -16.00 -24.79
CA HIS A 8 13.16 -15.36 -24.33
C HIS A 8 12.98 -15.59 -22.84
N ARG A 9 13.06 -14.51 -22.06
CA ARG A 9 12.88 -14.53 -20.61
C ARG A 9 12.30 -13.22 -20.12
N ASP A 10 11.66 -13.25 -18.97
CA ASP A 10 11.30 -12.06 -18.23
C ASP A 10 12.08 -12.04 -16.91
N VAL A 11 12.51 -10.85 -16.51
CA VAL A 11 13.38 -10.66 -15.34
C VAL A 11 12.69 -9.73 -14.39
N PHE A 12 12.38 -10.22 -13.20
CA PHE A 12 11.80 -9.44 -12.13
C PHE A 12 12.88 -8.90 -11.22
N GLY A 13 12.79 -7.62 -10.90
CA GLY A 13 13.51 -6.99 -9.80
C GLY A 13 12.52 -6.49 -8.78
N MET A 14 12.94 -6.36 -7.53
CA MET A 14 12.08 -5.96 -6.42
C MET A 14 12.77 -4.96 -5.51
N LYS A 15 12.01 -3.99 -5.03
CA LYS A 15 12.37 -3.12 -3.90
C LYS A 15 11.20 -2.99 -2.95
N ARG A 16 11.42 -3.32 -1.68
CA ARG A 16 10.48 -3.11 -0.58
C ARG A 16 10.97 -2.01 0.35
N GLY A 17 10.03 -1.40 1.03
CA GLY A 17 10.27 -0.43 2.09
C GLY A 17 8.98 -0.04 2.80
N PRO A 18 9.04 0.92 3.75
CA PRO A 18 7.89 1.33 4.56
C PRO A 18 6.69 1.84 3.76
N GLY A 19 6.93 2.37 2.55
CA GLY A 19 5.86 2.89 1.67
C GLY A 19 5.16 1.83 0.84
N GLY A 20 5.71 0.61 0.75
CA GLY A 20 5.15 -0.44 -0.10
C GLY A 20 6.22 -1.23 -0.86
N VAL A 21 5.86 -1.73 -2.04
CA VAL A 21 6.75 -2.48 -2.92
C VAL A 21 6.68 -1.94 -4.35
N VAL A 22 7.81 -2.01 -5.05
CA VAL A 22 7.88 -1.86 -6.50
C VAL A 22 8.55 -3.09 -7.08
N LEU A 23 7.91 -3.69 -8.08
CA LEU A 23 8.49 -4.70 -8.95
C LEU A 23 8.80 -4.06 -10.30
N GLN A 24 9.98 -4.34 -10.82
CA GLN A 24 10.40 -3.95 -12.16
C GLN A 24 10.53 -5.18 -13.01
N VAL A 25 9.79 -5.26 -14.10
CA VAL A 25 9.84 -6.39 -15.03
C VAL A 25 10.53 -5.99 -16.32
N PHE A 26 11.60 -6.70 -16.69
CA PHE A 26 12.25 -6.57 -17.99
C PHE A 26 11.85 -7.74 -18.87
N GLN A 27 11.19 -7.46 -19.96
CA GLN A 27 10.95 -8.46 -20.99
C GLN A 27 12.16 -8.56 -21.93
N VAL A 28 12.85 -9.68 -21.88
CA VAL A 28 14.03 -9.95 -22.71
C VAL A 28 13.63 -10.89 -23.86
N ARG A 29 13.86 -10.42 -25.08
CA ARG A 29 13.59 -11.16 -26.31
C ARG A 29 14.85 -11.11 -27.18
N ARG A 30 15.35 -12.30 -27.56
CA ARG A 30 16.60 -12.42 -28.36
C ARG A 30 17.77 -11.67 -27.72
N GLY A 31 17.92 -11.78 -26.39
CA GLY A 31 18.99 -11.15 -25.65
C GLY A 31 18.85 -9.63 -25.43
N ARG A 32 17.78 -8.99 -25.90
CA ARG A 32 17.53 -7.55 -25.73
C ARG A 32 16.31 -7.30 -24.86
N VAL A 33 16.38 -6.26 -24.01
CA VAL A 33 15.23 -5.76 -23.27
C VAL A 33 14.32 -5.02 -24.25
N VAL A 34 13.15 -5.59 -24.51
CA VAL A 34 12.16 -5.01 -25.44
C VAL A 34 11.12 -4.15 -24.74
N GLU A 35 10.83 -4.46 -23.47
CA GLU A 35 9.85 -3.74 -22.67
C GLU A 35 10.29 -3.70 -21.20
N ARG A 36 9.89 -2.62 -20.50
CA ARG A 36 10.04 -2.46 -19.07
C ARG A 36 8.68 -2.13 -18.49
N VAL A 37 8.25 -2.91 -17.50
CA VAL A 37 6.96 -2.70 -16.82
C VAL A 37 7.20 -2.52 -15.34
N GLU A 38 6.58 -1.51 -14.76
CA GLU A 38 6.59 -1.25 -13.33
C GLU A 38 5.26 -1.70 -12.74
N LEU A 39 5.33 -2.49 -11.67
CA LEU A 39 4.21 -2.83 -10.82
C LEU A 39 4.50 -2.27 -9.44
N GLY A 40 3.54 -1.60 -8.83
CA GLY A 40 3.71 -1.04 -7.50
C GLY A 40 2.46 -1.21 -6.67
N SER A 41 2.64 -1.53 -5.39
CA SER A 41 1.58 -1.63 -4.41
C SER A 41 1.93 -0.84 -3.16
N GLU A 42 0.97 -0.02 -2.72
CA GLU A 42 0.98 0.68 -1.43
C GLU A 42 0.25 -0.12 -0.34
N ALA A 43 -0.44 -1.21 -0.74
CA ALA A 43 -1.12 -2.07 0.20
C ALA A 43 -0.13 -2.67 1.21
N ALA A 44 -0.57 -2.73 2.46
CA ALA A 44 0.24 -3.22 3.57
C ALA A 44 0.80 -4.62 3.28
N ILE A 45 2.07 -4.66 2.91
CA ILE A 45 2.89 -5.87 2.80
C ILE A 45 3.52 -6.14 4.17
N VAL A 46 2.91 -5.61 5.22
CA VAL A 46 3.34 -5.84 6.61
C VAL A 46 3.09 -7.30 6.94
N GLY A 47 4.17 -8.05 7.09
CA GLY A 47 4.13 -9.48 7.44
C GLY A 47 4.28 -10.45 6.26
N SER A 48 4.15 -10.02 5.00
CA SER A 48 4.37 -10.89 3.84
C SER A 48 5.85 -11.16 3.59
N SER A 49 6.19 -12.38 3.13
CA SER A 49 7.54 -12.73 2.68
C SER A 49 7.87 -12.08 1.32
N ASP A 50 9.14 -12.10 0.94
CA ASP A 50 9.55 -11.70 -0.41
C ASP A 50 9.00 -12.66 -1.47
N GLY A 51 8.85 -13.94 -1.10
CA GLY A 51 8.28 -14.98 -1.95
C GLY A 51 6.81 -14.73 -2.24
N GLU A 52 5.98 -14.43 -1.23
CA GLU A 52 4.56 -14.07 -1.38
C GLU A 52 4.36 -12.84 -2.27
N VAL A 53 5.21 -11.82 -2.09
CA VAL A 53 5.15 -10.60 -2.90
C VAL A 53 5.48 -10.86 -4.36
N LEU A 54 6.51 -11.67 -4.61
CA LEU A 54 6.90 -12.06 -5.97
C LEU A 54 5.81 -12.91 -6.62
N GLU A 55 5.23 -13.86 -5.90
CA GLU A 55 4.13 -14.68 -6.38
C GLU A 55 2.95 -13.81 -6.82
N ALA A 56 2.44 -12.93 -5.96
CA ALA A 56 1.35 -12.02 -6.29
C ALA A 56 1.67 -11.13 -7.49
N GLY A 57 2.89 -10.60 -7.57
CA GLY A 57 3.34 -9.77 -8.68
C GLY A 57 3.45 -10.55 -10.00
N ILE A 58 3.91 -11.78 -9.97
CA ILE A 58 3.97 -12.67 -11.14
C ILE A 58 2.55 -13.02 -11.61
N GLN A 59 1.66 -13.39 -10.70
CA GLN A 59 0.26 -13.68 -11.03
C GLN A 59 -0.40 -12.45 -11.68
N GLN A 60 -0.30 -11.29 -11.07
CA GLN A 60 -0.83 -10.04 -11.62
C GLN A 60 -0.24 -9.73 -13.01
N PHE A 61 1.07 -9.88 -13.17
CA PHE A 61 1.73 -9.56 -14.44
C PHE A 61 1.29 -10.47 -15.59
N TYR A 62 1.11 -11.78 -15.30
CA TYR A 62 0.71 -12.76 -16.31
C TYR A 62 -0.80 -13.02 -16.40
N GLU A 63 -1.63 -12.27 -15.66
CA GLU A 63 -3.09 -12.40 -15.75
C GLU A 63 -3.59 -12.19 -17.20
N LEU A 64 -3.01 -11.23 -17.91
CA LEU A 64 -3.37 -10.88 -19.29
C LEU A 64 -2.21 -11.09 -20.29
N ARG A 65 -1.13 -11.73 -19.88
CA ARG A 65 0.07 -11.95 -20.71
C ARG A 65 0.45 -13.41 -20.76
N THR A 66 1.18 -13.79 -21.83
CA THR A 66 1.73 -15.15 -21.97
C THR A 66 3.17 -15.17 -21.44
N ALA A 67 3.47 -16.11 -20.56
CA ALA A 67 4.79 -16.27 -19.98
C ALA A 67 5.82 -16.81 -20.99
N PRO A 68 7.07 -16.31 -20.97
CA PRO A 68 8.18 -16.90 -21.72
C PRO A 68 8.63 -18.22 -21.06
N PRO A 69 9.53 -19.00 -21.70
CA PRO A 69 10.03 -20.26 -21.14
C PRO A 69 10.77 -20.12 -19.80
N GLU A 70 11.40 -18.97 -19.54
CA GLU A 70 12.10 -18.69 -18.27
C GLU A 70 11.64 -17.37 -17.68
N ILE A 71 11.41 -17.37 -16.37
CA ILE A 71 11.17 -16.18 -15.54
C ILE A 71 12.28 -16.13 -14.49
N HIS A 72 13.06 -15.06 -14.50
CA HIS A 72 14.13 -14.87 -13.52
C HIS A 72 13.65 -13.96 -12.40
N VAL A 73 13.86 -14.39 -11.16
CA VAL A 73 13.40 -13.68 -9.95
C VAL A 73 14.56 -13.49 -8.96
N PRO A 74 14.52 -12.45 -8.09
CA PRO A 74 15.56 -12.19 -7.10
C PRO A 74 15.55 -13.14 -5.90
N ALA A 75 14.37 -13.72 -5.56
CA ALA A 75 14.16 -14.69 -4.50
C ALA A 75 13.15 -15.75 -4.99
N ASP A 76 13.07 -16.87 -4.30
CA ASP A 76 12.14 -17.94 -4.64
C ASP A 76 10.71 -17.55 -4.21
N PRO A 77 9.68 -17.65 -5.10
CA PRO A 77 8.29 -17.55 -4.70
C PRO A 77 7.91 -18.70 -3.75
N ASP A 78 7.01 -18.43 -2.80
CA ASP A 78 6.66 -19.42 -1.78
C ASP A 78 5.98 -20.65 -2.37
N GLU A 79 5.05 -20.47 -3.32
CA GLU A 79 4.33 -21.54 -4.02
C GLU A 79 4.85 -21.74 -5.46
N ARG A 80 6.17 -21.82 -5.62
CA ARG A 80 6.85 -21.88 -6.93
C ARG A 80 6.30 -22.96 -7.86
N ASP A 81 6.12 -24.18 -7.37
CA ASP A 81 5.71 -25.31 -8.21
C ASP A 81 4.27 -25.14 -8.74
N ALA A 82 3.38 -24.62 -7.90
CA ALA A 82 2.02 -24.28 -8.29
C ALA A 82 2.01 -23.15 -9.33
N LEU A 83 2.85 -22.13 -9.14
CA LEU A 83 2.99 -21.01 -10.04
C LEU A 83 3.55 -21.44 -11.42
N GLU A 84 4.59 -22.29 -11.46
CA GLU A 84 5.13 -22.88 -12.69
C GLU A 84 4.09 -23.71 -13.44
N THR A 85 3.29 -24.49 -12.70
CA THR A 85 2.21 -25.32 -13.27
C THR A 85 1.14 -24.43 -13.91
N TRP A 86 0.68 -23.41 -13.20
CA TRP A 86 -0.32 -22.46 -13.70
C TRP A 86 0.18 -21.71 -14.94
N LEU A 87 1.41 -21.17 -14.91
CA LEU A 87 2.03 -20.47 -16.02
C LEU A 87 2.21 -21.37 -17.25
N SER A 88 2.63 -22.62 -17.03
CA SER A 88 2.84 -23.59 -18.11
C SER A 88 1.54 -23.97 -18.78
N GLY A 89 0.46 -24.18 -18.01
CA GLY A 89 -0.87 -24.44 -18.52
C GLY A 89 -1.39 -23.31 -19.41
N ARG A 90 -1.20 -22.07 -18.99
CA ARG A 90 -1.62 -20.88 -19.76
C ARG A 90 -0.75 -20.65 -21.01
N ALA A 91 0.54 -20.93 -20.92
CA ALA A 91 1.47 -20.72 -22.04
C ALA A 91 1.43 -21.85 -23.08
N GLY A 92 0.80 -23.00 -22.79
CA GLY A 92 0.81 -24.21 -23.63
C GLY A 92 2.21 -24.82 -23.80
N ARG A 93 3.15 -24.50 -22.89
CA ARG A 93 4.53 -24.97 -22.87
C ARG A 93 5.10 -24.89 -21.45
N ARG A 94 6.19 -25.60 -21.23
CA ARG A 94 6.88 -25.54 -19.94
C ARG A 94 7.44 -24.15 -19.68
N VAL A 95 7.10 -23.58 -18.53
CA VAL A 95 7.63 -22.33 -17.96
C VAL A 95 8.40 -22.67 -16.69
N ARG A 96 9.58 -22.09 -16.51
CA ARG A 96 10.40 -22.27 -15.31
C ARG A 96 10.72 -20.95 -14.65
N ILE A 97 10.63 -20.93 -13.34
CA ILE A 97 11.07 -19.83 -12.50
C ILE A 97 12.50 -20.13 -12.01
N VAL A 98 13.41 -19.20 -12.18
CA VAL A 98 14.83 -19.37 -11.89
C VAL A 98 15.32 -18.25 -11.00
N VAL A 99 16.07 -18.59 -9.96
CA VAL A 99 16.79 -17.64 -9.11
C VAL A 99 18.28 -17.67 -9.48
N PRO A 100 18.76 -16.82 -10.40
CA PRO A 100 20.13 -16.83 -10.86
C PRO A 100 21.10 -16.40 -9.76
N GLN A 101 22.13 -17.21 -9.51
CA GLN A 101 23.12 -16.92 -8.46
C GLN A 101 24.39 -16.24 -8.99
N ARG A 102 24.69 -16.34 -10.29
CA ARG A 102 25.93 -15.86 -10.90
C ARG A 102 25.80 -15.59 -12.40
N GLY A 103 26.81 -14.88 -12.95
CA GLY A 103 26.90 -14.62 -14.39
C GLY A 103 25.92 -13.55 -14.90
N GLY A 104 25.77 -13.45 -16.23
CA GLY A 104 24.96 -12.42 -16.88
C GLY A 104 23.48 -12.45 -16.49
N LYS A 105 22.92 -13.63 -16.14
CA LYS A 105 21.54 -13.77 -15.65
C LYS A 105 21.37 -13.05 -14.31
N ARG A 106 22.34 -13.17 -13.40
CA ARG A 106 22.36 -12.44 -12.12
C ARG A 106 22.52 -10.94 -12.35
N GLY A 107 23.39 -10.52 -13.25
CA GLY A 107 23.57 -9.11 -13.59
C GLY A 107 22.29 -8.42 -14.07
N LEU A 108 21.41 -9.15 -14.79
CA LEU A 108 20.08 -8.61 -15.17
C LEU A 108 19.13 -8.46 -13.98
N ILE A 109 19.16 -9.40 -13.02
CA ILE A 109 18.42 -9.26 -11.75
C ILE A 109 18.90 -8.02 -10.99
N ASP A 110 20.20 -7.85 -10.85
CA ASP A 110 20.77 -6.71 -10.13
C ASP A 110 20.43 -5.38 -10.82
N LEU A 111 20.36 -5.37 -12.15
CA LEU A 111 19.90 -4.20 -12.91
C LEU A 111 18.40 -3.94 -12.66
N ALA A 112 17.56 -4.97 -12.68
CA ALA A 112 16.14 -4.85 -12.42
C ALA A 112 15.87 -4.38 -10.97
N ASN A 113 16.61 -4.91 -9.99
CA ASN A 113 16.54 -4.46 -8.59
C ASN A 113 16.94 -2.98 -8.44
N ARG A 114 17.99 -2.53 -9.12
CA ARG A 114 18.37 -1.10 -9.11
C ARG A 114 17.29 -0.21 -9.72
N ASN A 115 16.66 -0.64 -10.81
CA ASN A 115 15.55 0.10 -11.41
C ASN A 115 14.34 0.12 -10.49
N ALA A 116 14.00 -1.01 -9.84
CA ALA A 116 12.94 -1.06 -8.84
C ALA A 116 13.23 -0.11 -7.66
N ALA A 117 14.50 0.00 -7.22
CA ALA A 117 14.88 0.92 -6.15
C ALA A 117 14.73 2.39 -6.55
N LEU A 118 15.11 2.75 -7.78
CA LEU A 118 14.93 4.12 -8.31
C LEU A 118 13.44 4.47 -8.45
N ALA A 119 12.64 3.55 -8.99
CA ALA A 119 11.20 3.73 -9.11
C ALA A 119 10.53 3.83 -7.74
N TYR A 120 10.97 3.03 -6.77
CA TYR A 120 10.52 3.11 -5.37
C TYR A 120 10.81 4.50 -4.78
N GLN A 121 12.05 4.99 -4.93
CA GLN A 121 12.41 6.32 -4.44
C GLN A 121 11.58 7.42 -5.10
N SER A 122 11.43 7.39 -6.42
CA SER A 122 10.60 8.36 -7.14
C SER A 122 9.16 8.35 -6.64
N ARG A 123 8.54 7.16 -6.58
CA ARG A 123 7.13 7.01 -6.20
C ARG A 123 6.85 7.44 -4.76
N PHE A 124 7.66 6.97 -3.81
CA PHE A 124 7.41 7.18 -2.39
C PHE A 124 8.00 8.50 -1.86
N ASN A 125 9.07 9.03 -2.46
CA ASN A 125 9.56 10.35 -2.13
C ASN A 125 8.64 11.46 -2.67
N GLN A 126 8.10 11.30 -3.88
CA GLN A 126 7.11 12.23 -4.42
C GLN A 126 5.82 12.25 -3.58
N ALA A 127 5.34 11.07 -3.17
CA ALA A 127 4.18 11.00 -2.27
C ALA A 127 4.46 11.69 -0.93
N THR A 128 5.65 11.55 -0.37
CA THR A 128 6.03 12.21 0.89
C THR A 128 6.15 13.72 0.73
N ALA A 129 6.74 14.21 -0.36
CA ALA A 129 6.80 15.64 -0.66
C ALA A 129 5.41 16.25 -0.83
N ALA A 130 4.56 15.63 -1.65
CA ALA A 130 3.18 16.09 -1.86
C ALA A 130 2.34 16.09 -0.58
N GLN A 131 2.57 15.13 0.32
CA GLN A 131 1.92 15.10 1.64
C GLN A 131 2.37 16.27 2.51
N TYR A 132 3.66 16.58 2.50
CA TYR A 132 4.21 17.70 3.25
C TYR A 132 3.70 19.05 2.72
N ASP A 133 3.71 19.24 1.40
CA ASP A 133 3.17 20.41 0.73
C ASP A 133 1.67 20.63 1.05
N ALA A 134 0.90 19.53 1.15
CA ALA A 134 -0.51 19.60 1.54
C ALA A 134 -0.68 20.07 2.99
N LEU A 135 0.18 19.63 3.92
CA LEU A 135 0.15 20.08 5.32
C LEU A 135 0.57 21.55 5.44
N GLU A 136 1.57 22.01 4.69
CA GLU A 136 2.00 23.41 4.63
C GLU A 136 0.88 24.30 4.06
N THR A 137 0.21 23.83 3.00
CA THR A 137 -0.95 24.51 2.42
C THR A 137 -2.07 24.64 3.47
N LEU A 138 -2.37 23.56 4.19
CA LEU A 138 -3.39 23.57 5.25
C LEU A 138 -3.01 24.53 6.39
N GLN A 139 -1.76 24.51 6.82
CA GLN A 139 -1.24 25.46 7.81
C GLN A 139 -1.45 26.91 7.36
N SER A 140 -1.10 27.22 6.12
CA SER A 140 -1.21 28.56 5.55
C SER A 140 -2.67 29.02 5.45
N VAL A 141 -3.55 28.19 4.88
CA VAL A 141 -4.98 28.50 4.67
C VAL A 141 -5.71 28.72 6.00
N LEU A 142 -5.39 27.92 7.03
CA LEU A 142 -6.02 28.01 8.35
C LEU A 142 -5.26 28.93 9.31
N ALA A 143 -4.17 29.58 8.87
CA ALA A 143 -3.31 30.43 9.68
C ALA A 143 -2.86 29.75 11.00
N LEU A 144 -2.50 28.45 10.93
CA LEU A 144 -2.09 27.70 12.11
C LEU A 144 -0.67 28.12 12.56
N PRO A 145 -0.40 28.19 13.88
CA PRO A 145 0.90 28.60 14.40
C PRO A 145 2.02 27.59 14.15
N ALA A 146 1.66 26.32 13.86
CA ALA A 146 2.60 25.24 13.57
C ALA A 146 2.02 24.29 12.52
N LEU A 147 2.90 23.50 11.88
CA LEU A 147 2.50 22.49 10.91
C LEU A 147 1.58 21.44 11.56
N PRO A 148 0.37 21.19 11.02
CA PRO A 148 -0.59 20.25 11.60
C PRO A 148 -0.18 18.80 11.29
N ARG A 149 0.84 18.29 11.99
CA ARG A 149 1.39 16.95 11.78
C ARG A 149 0.41 15.84 12.16
N ARG A 150 -0.51 16.12 13.12
CA ARG A 150 -1.57 15.20 13.53
C ARG A 150 -2.93 15.86 13.37
N ILE A 151 -3.79 15.22 12.61
CA ILE A 151 -5.15 15.67 12.33
C ILE A 151 -6.09 14.55 12.73
N GLU A 152 -7.06 14.84 13.59
CA GLU A 152 -8.15 13.94 13.97
C GLU A 152 -9.46 14.47 13.40
N CYS A 153 -10.17 13.63 12.67
CA CYS A 153 -11.46 14.00 12.10
C CYS A 153 -12.55 13.10 12.71
N PHE A 154 -13.66 13.73 13.10
CA PHE A 154 -14.80 13.07 13.72
C PHE A 154 -16.01 13.18 12.81
N ASP A 155 -16.76 12.10 12.71
CA ASP A 155 -18.04 12.02 12.00
C ASP A 155 -19.09 11.47 12.94
N ILE A 156 -20.25 12.11 12.97
CA ILE A 156 -21.40 11.70 13.79
C ILE A 156 -22.44 11.06 12.88
N SER A 157 -22.84 9.85 13.22
CA SER A 157 -23.86 9.10 12.49
C SER A 157 -24.94 8.59 13.44
N THR A 158 -26.20 8.82 13.11
CA THR A 158 -27.33 8.30 13.86
C THR A 158 -27.97 7.14 13.10
N ILE A 159 -27.97 5.96 13.72
CA ILE A 159 -28.51 4.73 13.12
C ILE A 159 -29.99 4.60 13.54
N GLN A 160 -30.89 4.56 12.57
CA GLN A 160 -32.34 4.37 12.76
C GLN A 160 -33.02 5.31 13.78
N GLY A 161 -32.44 6.51 13.96
CA GLY A 161 -32.98 7.55 14.85
C GLY A 161 -32.84 7.27 16.36
N SER A 162 -32.19 6.18 16.78
CA SER A 162 -32.11 5.79 18.20
C SER A 162 -30.69 5.64 18.75
N GLU A 163 -29.71 5.30 17.92
CA GLU A 163 -28.33 5.13 18.35
C GLU A 163 -27.38 6.09 17.61
N THR A 164 -26.79 7.02 18.36
CA THR A 164 -25.79 7.93 17.82
C THR A 164 -24.39 7.39 18.11
N VAL A 165 -23.58 7.29 17.07
CA VAL A 165 -22.19 6.85 17.13
C VAL A 165 -21.30 7.92 16.50
N ALA A 166 -20.09 8.07 17.03
CA ALA A 166 -19.03 8.88 16.41
C ALA A 166 -17.91 7.98 15.93
N SER A 167 -17.40 8.24 14.75
CA SER A 167 -16.18 7.65 14.22
C SER A 167 -15.07 8.70 14.22
N MET A 168 -13.86 8.28 14.60
CA MET A 168 -12.65 9.09 14.56
C MET A 168 -11.65 8.46 13.61
N VAL A 169 -11.15 9.24 12.67
CA VAL A 169 -10.04 8.88 11.80
C VAL A 169 -8.83 9.75 12.13
N VAL A 170 -7.64 9.21 11.92
CA VAL A 170 -6.39 9.88 12.26
C VAL A 170 -5.51 9.97 11.03
N CYS A 171 -5.01 11.17 10.74
CA CYS A 171 -3.95 11.43 9.79
C CYS A 171 -2.72 11.97 10.56
N GLU A 172 -1.57 11.35 10.34
CA GLU A 172 -0.30 11.76 10.94
C GLU A 172 0.76 11.88 9.87
N ASP A 173 1.44 13.03 9.84
CA ASP A 173 2.42 13.39 8.80
C ASP A 173 1.88 13.18 7.37
N GLY A 174 0.61 13.54 7.14
CA GLY A 174 -0.08 13.40 5.85
C GLY A 174 -0.52 11.96 5.50
N ARG A 175 -0.43 11.01 6.43
CA ARG A 175 -0.79 9.60 6.20
C ARG A 175 -1.89 9.13 7.14
N MET A 176 -2.85 8.39 6.59
CA MET A 176 -3.94 7.82 7.39
C MET A 176 -3.43 6.69 8.29
N ARG A 177 -3.63 6.83 9.62
CA ARG A 177 -3.24 5.85 10.65
C ARG A 177 -4.43 4.96 11.01
N ARG A 178 -4.75 4.00 10.16
CA ARG A 178 -5.94 3.13 10.35
C ARG A 178 -5.96 2.38 11.69
N GLY A 179 -4.81 2.04 12.25
CA GLY A 179 -4.70 1.41 13.57
C GLY A 179 -5.15 2.29 14.74
N GLU A 180 -5.22 3.60 14.51
CA GLU A 180 -5.65 4.58 15.51
C GLU A 180 -7.11 5.02 15.35
N TYR A 181 -7.85 4.48 14.38
CA TYR A 181 -9.27 4.75 14.22
C TYR A 181 -10.05 4.26 15.42
N ARG A 182 -11.03 5.04 15.86
CA ARG A 182 -11.87 4.73 17.02
C ARG A 182 -13.33 4.94 16.68
N LYS A 183 -14.17 4.17 17.35
CA LYS A 183 -15.62 4.34 17.35
C LYS A 183 -16.07 4.65 18.78
N TYR A 184 -16.95 5.62 18.91
CA TYR A 184 -17.50 6.05 20.18
C TYR A 184 -19.00 5.91 20.13
N ARG A 185 -19.59 5.20 21.08
CA ARG A 185 -21.02 5.26 21.32
C ARG A 185 -21.30 6.54 22.11
N ILE A 186 -22.19 7.40 21.60
CA ILE A 186 -22.63 8.60 22.27
C ILE A 186 -23.57 8.20 23.39
N ARG A 187 -23.33 8.69 24.59
CA ARG A 187 -24.07 8.32 25.79
C ARG A 187 -25.20 9.28 26.15
N GLY A 188 -25.31 10.38 25.37
CA GLY A 188 -26.15 11.52 25.70
C GLY A 188 -25.41 12.44 26.68
N VAL A 189 -25.66 13.71 26.55
CA VAL A 189 -24.98 14.74 27.32
C VAL A 189 -25.38 14.61 28.80
N GLY A 190 -24.38 14.77 29.69
CA GLY A 190 -24.53 14.71 31.14
C GLY A 190 -25.56 15.72 31.70
N PRO A 191 -25.71 15.80 33.05
CA PRO A 191 -26.80 16.54 33.70
C PRO A 191 -26.93 18.02 33.32
N GLU A 192 -25.89 18.63 32.74
CA GLU A 192 -25.92 20.05 32.29
C GLU A 192 -26.73 20.28 31.01
N ALA A 193 -27.02 19.23 30.21
CA ALA A 193 -27.81 19.33 28.99
C ALA A 193 -29.31 19.09 29.16
N ARG A 194 -29.79 18.84 30.37
CA ARG A 194 -31.22 18.65 30.66
C ARG A 194 -32.10 19.90 30.49
N GLY A 195 -31.50 21.02 30.09
CA GLY A 195 -32.21 22.28 29.90
C GLY A 195 -32.57 22.68 28.48
N LEU A 196 -32.08 21.95 27.47
CA LEU A 196 -32.36 22.23 26.06
C LEU A 196 -33.18 21.07 25.50
N GLY A 197 -34.50 21.25 25.41
CA GLY A 197 -35.51 20.27 25.09
C GLY A 197 -35.18 19.29 23.97
N GLU A 198 -35.67 18.05 24.14
CA GLU A 198 -35.73 16.95 23.16
C GLU A 198 -34.51 16.82 22.20
N ALA A 199 -33.41 16.28 22.73
CA ALA A 199 -32.17 16.12 21.97
C ALA A 199 -32.04 14.69 21.45
N SER A 200 -32.91 14.24 20.57
CA SER A 200 -32.66 12.97 19.87
C SER A 200 -31.76 13.11 18.62
N ASN A 201 -31.41 14.35 18.19
CA ASN A 201 -30.61 14.59 16.99
C ASN A 201 -29.71 15.84 17.08
N ASN A 202 -29.01 16.04 18.19
CA ASN A 202 -28.10 17.16 18.34
C ASN A 202 -26.65 16.75 18.05
N ASP A 203 -26.27 16.82 16.78
CA ASP A 203 -24.90 16.49 16.32
C ASP A 203 -23.83 17.36 17.02
N CYS A 204 -24.16 18.61 17.35
CA CYS A 204 -23.23 19.49 18.10
C CYS A 204 -22.96 18.96 19.51
N ALA A 205 -23.98 18.47 20.21
CA ALA A 205 -23.83 17.90 21.55
C ALA A 205 -23.08 16.58 21.50
N ALA A 206 -23.33 15.74 20.48
CA ALA A 206 -22.61 14.49 20.25
C ALA A 206 -21.14 14.77 19.92
N MET A 207 -20.84 15.76 19.08
CA MET A 207 -19.49 16.20 18.74
C MET A 207 -18.76 16.70 20.00
N HIS A 208 -19.40 17.55 20.81
CA HIS A 208 -18.83 18.01 22.07
C HIS A 208 -18.47 16.85 23.01
N GLU A 209 -19.38 15.86 23.18
CA GLU A 209 -19.10 14.70 24.02
C GLU A 209 -17.88 13.92 23.53
N VAL A 210 -17.80 13.60 22.23
CA VAL A 210 -16.72 12.77 21.71
C VAL A 210 -15.37 13.48 21.79
N VAL A 211 -15.32 14.76 21.44
CA VAL A 211 -14.10 15.56 21.50
C VAL A 211 -13.60 15.67 22.94
N LEU A 212 -14.50 15.96 23.89
CA LEU A 212 -14.16 16.06 25.31
C LEU A 212 -13.61 14.72 25.85
N ARG A 213 -14.24 13.61 25.51
CA ARG A 213 -13.77 12.27 25.93
C ARG A 213 -12.40 11.95 25.32
N ARG A 214 -12.17 12.33 24.07
CA ARG A 214 -10.86 12.12 23.42
C ARG A 214 -9.77 12.94 24.10
N HIS A 215 -10.01 14.22 24.38
CA HIS A 215 -9.03 15.10 25.03
C HIS A 215 -8.73 14.69 26.48
N ARG A 216 -9.71 14.27 27.25
CA ARG A 216 -9.45 13.73 28.60
C ARG A 216 -8.49 12.54 28.56
N THR A 217 -8.70 11.59 27.64
CA THR A 217 -7.80 10.44 27.50
C THR A 217 -6.37 10.84 27.08
N LEU A 218 -6.21 11.95 26.36
CA LEU A 218 -4.88 12.46 25.97
C LEU A 218 -4.15 13.18 27.11
N LEU A 219 -4.90 13.81 28.04
CA LEU A 219 -4.33 14.53 29.19
C LEU A 219 -3.96 13.60 30.35
N GLU A 220 -4.48 12.35 30.34
CA GLU A 220 -4.20 11.31 31.34
C GLU A 220 -3.05 10.38 30.95
N GLN A 221 -2.46 10.52 29.77
CA GLN A 221 -1.28 9.83 29.26
C GLN A 221 -0.01 10.67 29.38
#